data_636b8a6d22bcd1d00d6ffabcc7900713
#
_entry.id   636b8a6d22bcd1d00d6ffabcc7900713
#
_cell.length_a   1.000
_cell.length_b   1.000
_cell.length_c   1.000
_cell.angle_alpha   90.00
_cell.angle_beta   90.00
_cell.angle_gamma   90.00
#
_symmetry.space_group_name_H-M   'P 1'
#
loop_
_entity.id
_entity.type
_entity.pdbx_description
1 polymer ?
#
loop_
_entity_poly.entity_id
_entity_poly.type
_entity_poly.pdbx_seq_one_letter_code
_entity_poly.pdbx_strand_id
1 'polypeptide(L)'
;MGMMTSDGPAGSIKVNLVNWEVQPAKSSTAAGSVTFHVVHDMAHTHTTDEGGNVHDMQVARKNADGTFEVIGQVQGLKMGETKDLTLNLAPGEYELQCNATEELNGKVIAHYVKGMHTPFTVS
;
A
#
# COMPACT_ATOMS: atom_id res chain seq x y z
N MET A 1 4.87 22.05 14.49
CA MET A 1 5.10 21.46 14.31
C MET A 1 5.55 20.65 13.94
N GLY A 2 5.73 20.41 13.88
CA GLY A 2 6.03 19.53 13.61
C GLY A 2 6.59 18.70 13.19
N MET A 3 6.98 18.24 12.94
CA MET A 3 7.42 17.48 12.44
C MET A 3 7.24 16.44 12.07
N MET A 4 7.07 16.05 11.74
CA MET A 4 6.74 14.96 11.47
C MET A 4 7.23 14.44 10.32
N THR A 5 8.36 14.23 10.19
CA THR A 5 9.07 13.78 9.04
C THR A 5 8.67 12.40 8.60
N SER A 6 8.23 11.55 9.51
CA SER A 6 7.83 10.19 9.16
C SER A 6 6.51 10.14 8.40
N ASP A 7 5.82 11.26 8.29
CA ASP A 7 4.52 11.29 7.63
C ASP A 7 4.65 11.66 6.15
N GLY A 8 5.86 11.91 5.67
CA GLY A 8 6.09 12.25 4.28
C GLY A 8 5.73 13.69 3.94
N PRO A 9 5.57 13.99 2.65
CA PRO A 9 5.26 15.35 2.21
C PRO A 9 3.95 15.87 2.79
N ALA A 10 3.86 17.17 2.94
CA ALA A 10 2.63 17.79 3.44
C ALA A 10 1.46 17.41 2.53
N GLY A 11 0.35 17.02 3.15
CA GLY A 11 -0.84 16.62 2.41
C GLY A 11 -0.82 15.19 1.89
N SER A 12 0.27 14.46 2.07
CA SER A 12 0.31 13.08 1.63
C SER A 12 -0.44 12.19 2.61
N ILE A 13 -0.83 11.01 2.12
CA ILE A 13 -1.48 10.00 2.93
C ILE A 13 -0.45 8.92 3.24
N LYS A 14 -0.14 8.77 4.52
CA LYS A 14 0.81 7.74 4.92
C LYS A 14 0.13 6.39 4.83
N VAL A 15 0.82 5.41 4.26
CA VAL A 15 0.35 4.04 4.17
C VAL A 15 1.43 3.14 4.74
N ASN A 16 1.13 2.47 5.83
CA ASN A 16 2.05 1.50 6.42
C ASN A 16 1.79 0.13 5.83
N LEU A 17 2.85 -0.53 5.39
CA LEU A 17 2.78 -1.91 4.92
C LEU A 17 3.40 -2.78 6.00
N VAL A 18 2.59 -3.66 6.55
CA VAL A 18 3.02 -4.58 7.59
C VAL A 18 2.63 -5.99 7.16
N ASN A 19 3.12 -7.00 7.85
CA ASN A 19 2.63 -8.36 7.62
C ASN A 19 1.31 -8.50 8.36
N TRP A 20 0.21 -8.61 7.81
CA TRP A 20 -0.20 -8.79 6.39
C TRP A 20 -1.34 -7.82 6.15
N GLU A 21 -1.07 -6.54 6.27
CA GLU A 21 -2.06 -5.50 6.14
C GLU A 21 -1.52 -4.31 5.38
N VAL A 22 -2.41 -3.61 4.70
CA VAL A 22 -2.14 -2.29 4.15
C VAL A 22 -2.89 -1.31 5.04
N GLN A 23 -2.17 -0.40 5.69
CA GLN A 23 -2.76 0.47 6.70
C GLN A 23 -2.65 1.94 6.30
N PRO A 24 -3.60 2.47 5.53
CA PRO A 24 -3.59 3.90 5.21
C PRO A 24 -4.06 4.73 6.40
N ALA A 25 -3.50 5.91 6.53
CA ALA A 25 -3.91 6.84 7.59
C ALA A 25 -5.33 7.35 7.37
N LYS A 26 -5.81 7.29 6.12
CA LYS A 26 -7.18 7.65 5.77
C LYS A 26 -7.71 6.61 4.81
N SER A 27 -9.01 6.34 4.89
CA SER A 27 -9.66 5.41 3.97
C SER A 27 -10.35 6.13 2.82
N SER A 28 -10.27 7.47 2.77
CA SER A 28 -10.88 8.25 1.70
C SER A 28 -10.16 9.58 1.54
N THR A 29 -10.34 10.19 0.37
CA THR A 29 -9.78 11.50 0.09
C THR A 29 -10.58 12.18 -1.02
N ALA A 30 -10.34 13.46 -1.22
CA ALA A 30 -10.96 14.20 -2.32
C ALA A 30 -10.24 13.86 -3.63
N ALA A 31 -10.98 13.96 -4.74
CA ALA A 31 -10.42 13.75 -6.07
C ALA A 31 -9.36 14.79 -6.40
N GLY A 32 -8.44 14.42 -7.26
CA GLY A 32 -7.36 15.27 -7.71
C GLY A 32 -6.01 14.60 -7.49
N SER A 33 -4.99 15.40 -7.34
CA SER A 33 -3.64 14.90 -7.14
C SER A 33 -3.51 14.35 -5.72
N VAL A 34 -3.20 13.07 -5.60
CA VAL A 34 -3.08 12.38 -4.31
C VAL A 34 -1.70 11.77 -4.22
N THR A 35 -0.99 12.04 -3.14
CA THR A 35 0.31 11.46 -2.89
C THR A 35 0.20 10.47 -1.73
N PHE A 36 0.62 9.25 -1.97
CA PHE A 36 0.71 8.24 -0.93
C PHE A 36 2.17 8.14 -0.48
N HIS A 37 2.39 8.26 0.80
CA HIS A 37 3.70 8.08 1.40
C HIS A 37 3.76 6.66 1.95
N VAL A 38 4.37 5.76 1.20
CA VAL A 38 4.31 4.32 1.48
C VAL A 38 5.52 3.91 2.28
N VAL A 39 5.29 3.25 3.40
CA VAL A 39 6.33 2.86 4.35
C VAL A 39 6.25 1.37 4.61
N HIS A 40 7.37 0.65 4.46
CA HIS A 40 7.44 -0.72 4.94
C HIS A 40 7.83 -0.64 6.42
N ASP A 41 6.82 -0.76 7.29
CA ASP A 41 6.97 -0.49 8.71
C ASP A 41 7.75 -1.60 9.40
N MET A 42 8.89 -1.26 9.97
CA MET A 42 9.74 -2.22 10.65
C MET A 42 9.16 -2.70 11.97
N ALA A 43 8.29 -1.89 12.58
CA ALA A 43 7.75 -2.23 13.89
C ALA A 43 6.90 -3.49 13.88
N HIS A 44 6.37 -3.84 12.72
CA HIS A 44 5.51 -5.02 12.56
C HIS A 44 6.16 -6.09 11.72
N THR A 45 7.46 -6.00 11.52
CA THR A 45 8.18 -6.99 10.74
C THR A 45 8.60 -8.13 11.66
N HIS A 46 8.32 -9.33 11.22
CA HIS A 46 8.63 -10.53 11.99
C HIS A 46 9.91 -11.15 11.50
N THR A 47 10.10 -12.39 11.82
CA THR A 47 11.30 -13.09 11.39
C THR A 47 11.21 -13.37 9.89
N THR A 48 12.35 -13.63 9.29
CA THR A 48 12.39 -13.97 7.86
C THR A 48 11.63 -15.25 7.56
N ASP A 49 11.38 -16.06 8.57
CA ASP A 49 10.66 -17.33 8.37
C ASP A 49 9.21 -17.11 7.97
N GLU A 50 8.65 -15.93 8.24
CA GLU A 50 7.25 -15.65 7.92
C GLU A 50 7.08 -14.98 6.58
N GLY A 51 8.17 -14.58 5.94
CA GLY A 51 8.10 -13.80 4.72
C GLY A 51 7.82 -12.34 5.01
N GLY A 52 7.44 -11.60 3.97
CA GLY A 52 7.09 -10.19 4.15
C GLY A 52 8.30 -9.27 4.23
N ASN A 53 9.45 -9.72 3.74
CA ASN A 53 10.65 -8.90 3.73
C ASN A 53 10.58 -7.78 2.70
N VAL A 54 9.75 -7.95 1.68
CA VAL A 54 9.54 -6.96 0.63
C VAL A 54 8.04 -6.82 0.42
N HIS A 55 7.57 -5.59 0.39
CA HIS A 55 6.17 -5.30 0.12
C HIS A 55 6.05 -4.36 -1.08
N ASP A 56 4.91 -4.44 -1.74
CA ASP A 56 4.53 -3.52 -2.80
C ASP A 56 3.26 -2.81 -2.39
N MET A 57 2.96 -1.67 -3.04
CA MET A 57 1.62 -1.11 -2.93
C MET A 57 1.12 -0.73 -4.30
N GLN A 58 0.00 -1.30 -4.70
CA GLN A 58 -0.71 -0.95 -5.90
C GLN A 58 -1.96 -0.16 -5.52
N VAL A 59 -2.27 0.87 -6.32
CA VAL A 59 -3.55 1.54 -6.26
C VAL A 59 -4.37 1.03 -7.42
N ALA A 60 -5.47 0.36 -7.12
CA ALA A 60 -6.31 -0.27 -8.13
C ALA A 60 -7.69 0.37 -8.12
N ARG A 61 -8.22 0.69 -9.31
CA ARG A 61 -9.54 1.27 -9.46
C ARG A 61 -10.55 0.15 -9.69
N LYS A 62 -11.67 0.24 -8.99
CA LYS A 62 -12.73 -0.73 -9.16
C LYS A 62 -13.56 -0.38 -10.40
N ASN A 63 -13.67 -1.34 -11.30
CA ASN A 63 -14.46 -1.20 -12.51
C ASN A 63 -15.92 -1.50 -12.24
N ALA A 64 -16.80 -1.16 -13.20
CA ALA A 64 -18.22 -1.37 -13.05
C ALA A 64 -18.58 -2.85 -12.85
N ASP A 65 -17.78 -3.75 -13.40
CA ASP A 65 -18.04 -5.20 -13.28
C ASP A 65 -17.42 -5.79 -12.01
N GLY A 66 -16.86 -4.96 -11.14
CA GLY A 66 -16.28 -5.43 -9.88
C GLY A 66 -14.82 -5.84 -9.95
N THR A 67 -14.23 -5.84 -11.13
CA THR A 67 -12.81 -6.13 -11.26
C THR A 67 -12.00 -4.90 -10.92
N PHE A 68 -10.69 -5.09 -10.69
CA PHE A 68 -9.79 -3.99 -10.36
C PHE A 68 -8.76 -3.81 -11.46
N GLU A 69 -8.40 -2.55 -11.69
CA GLU A 69 -7.37 -2.19 -12.65
C GLU A 69 -6.31 -1.40 -11.91
N VAL A 70 -5.07 -1.87 -11.94
CA VAL A 70 -3.96 -1.17 -11.29
C VAL A 70 -3.63 0.09 -12.09
N ILE A 71 -3.68 1.24 -11.43
CA ILE A 71 -3.41 2.51 -12.09
C ILE A 71 -2.11 3.14 -11.63
N GLY A 72 -1.49 2.62 -10.60
CA GLY A 72 -0.18 3.09 -10.14
C GLY A 72 0.35 2.18 -9.06
N GLN A 73 1.66 2.21 -8.86
CA GLN A 73 2.25 1.32 -7.87
C GLN A 73 3.65 1.77 -7.47
N VAL A 74 4.06 1.35 -6.28
CA VAL A 74 5.46 1.32 -5.87
C VAL A 74 5.80 -0.12 -5.53
N GLN A 75 7.01 -0.54 -5.85
CA GLN A 75 7.40 -1.94 -5.70
C GLN A 75 8.73 -2.06 -5.00
N GLY A 76 8.95 -3.21 -4.39
CA GLY A 76 10.25 -3.57 -3.88
C GLY A 76 10.66 -2.82 -2.62
N LEU A 77 9.70 -2.44 -1.76
CA LEU A 77 10.06 -1.81 -0.50
C LEU A 77 10.58 -2.86 0.47
N LYS A 78 11.84 -2.72 0.83
CA LYS A 78 12.44 -3.55 1.88
C LYS A 78 12.12 -2.94 3.23
N MET A 79 12.41 -3.69 4.29
CA MET A 79 12.14 -3.22 5.64
C MET A 79 12.71 -1.84 5.87
N GLY A 80 11.88 -0.92 6.36
CA GLY A 80 12.29 0.44 6.67
C GLY A 80 12.33 1.39 5.50
N GLU A 81 12.10 0.92 4.28
CA GLU A 81 12.13 1.79 3.11
C GLU A 81 10.82 2.51 2.91
N THR A 82 10.90 3.67 2.28
CA THR A 82 9.73 4.47 1.95
C THR A 82 9.79 4.87 0.48
N LYS A 83 8.61 5.03 -0.12
CA LYS A 83 8.48 5.57 -1.48
C LYS A 83 7.21 6.38 -1.55
N ASP A 84 7.24 7.44 -2.35
CA ASP A 84 6.05 8.25 -2.58
C ASP A 84 5.47 7.93 -3.94
N LEU A 85 4.14 7.88 -4.00
CA LEU A 85 3.40 7.63 -5.23
C LEU A 85 2.35 8.72 -5.38
N THR A 86 2.46 9.51 -6.44
CA THR A 86 1.51 10.57 -6.73
C THR A 86 0.69 10.20 -7.94
N LEU A 87 -0.63 10.24 -7.79
CA LEU A 87 -1.58 9.91 -8.84
C LEU A 87 -2.67 10.95 -8.89
N ASN A 88 -3.21 11.17 -10.09
CA ASN A 88 -4.38 12.02 -10.25
C ASN A 88 -5.59 11.09 -10.25
N LEU A 89 -6.37 11.14 -9.17
CA LEU A 89 -7.46 10.18 -8.95
C LEU A 89 -8.82 10.82 -9.19
N ALA A 90 -9.62 10.17 -10.03
CA ALA A 90 -11.01 10.54 -10.25
C ALA A 90 -11.87 9.99 -9.11
N PRO A 91 -13.05 10.57 -8.89
CA PRO A 91 -13.97 9.99 -7.90
C PRO A 91 -14.30 8.55 -8.24
N GLY A 92 -14.38 7.72 -7.23
CA GLY A 92 -14.67 6.30 -7.41
C GLY A 92 -14.18 5.47 -6.26
N GLU A 93 -14.29 4.17 -6.43
CA GLU A 93 -13.84 3.22 -5.45
C GLU A 93 -12.54 2.56 -5.91
N TYR A 94 -11.65 2.41 -4.97
CA TYR A 94 -10.31 1.90 -5.22
C TYR A 94 -9.97 0.86 -4.17
N GLU A 95 -8.91 0.13 -4.42
CA GLU A 95 -8.33 -0.76 -3.42
C GLU A 95 -6.82 -0.53 -3.39
N LEU A 96 -6.28 -0.44 -2.19
CA LEU A 96 -4.83 -0.42 -2.00
C LEU A 96 -4.42 -1.87 -1.76
N GLN A 97 -3.47 -2.36 -2.55
CA GLN A 97 -3.12 -3.79 -2.57
C GLN A 97 -1.63 -3.97 -2.49
N CYS A 98 -1.21 -5.05 -1.86
CA CYS A 98 0.15 -5.56 -2.03
C CYS A 98 0.04 -6.88 -2.78
N ASN A 99 0.52 -6.90 -4.01
CA ASN A 99 0.46 -8.09 -4.86
C ASN A 99 1.80 -8.82 -4.93
N ALA A 100 2.68 -8.54 -3.98
CA ALA A 100 3.96 -9.22 -3.91
C ALA A 100 3.76 -10.71 -3.65
N THR A 101 4.60 -11.52 -4.26
CA THR A 101 4.64 -12.94 -3.98
C THR A 101 6.06 -13.34 -3.66
N GLU A 102 6.20 -14.36 -2.86
CA GLU A 102 7.52 -14.88 -2.53
C GLU A 102 7.43 -16.37 -2.31
N GLU A 103 8.56 -17.04 -2.44
CA GLU A 103 8.62 -18.47 -2.23
C GLU A 103 9.36 -18.72 -0.93
N LEU A 104 8.74 -19.47 -0.03
CA LEU A 104 9.30 -19.74 1.28
C LEU A 104 9.07 -21.21 1.60
N ASN A 105 10.16 -21.95 1.80
CA ASN A 105 10.08 -23.38 2.09
C ASN A 105 9.30 -24.17 1.07
N GLY A 106 9.44 -23.80 -0.21
CA GLY A 106 8.76 -24.49 -1.30
C GLY A 106 7.31 -24.09 -1.52
N LYS A 107 6.83 -23.09 -0.77
CA LYS A 107 5.47 -22.60 -0.91
C LYS A 107 5.47 -21.18 -1.41
N VAL A 108 4.52 -20.85 -2.28
CA VAL A 108 4.33 -19.48 -2.74
C VAL A 108 3.43 -18.77 -1.76
N ILE A 109 3.90 -17.63 -1.27
CA ILE A 109 3.12 -16.78 -0.37
C ILE A 109 2.69 -15.55 -1.16
N ALA A 110 1.39 -15.42 -1.35
CA ALA A 110 0.81 -14.26 -2.01
C ALA A 110 0.32 -13.30 -0.94
N HIS A 111 0.90 -12.10 -0.90
CA HIS A 111 0.59 -11.14 0.15
C HIS A 111 -0.87 -10.72 0.13
N TYR A 112 -1.45 -10.59 -1.07
CA TYR A 112 -2.87 -10.24 -1.19
C TYR A 112 -3.75 -11.27 -0.50
N VAL A 113 -3.45 -12.55 -0.70
CA VAL A 113 -4.23 -13.64 -0.10
C VAL A 113 -4.09 -13.65 1.41
N LYS A 114 -2.96 -13.17 1.93
CA LYS A 114 -2.75 -13.07 3.37
C LYS A 114 -3.55 -11.94 4.00
N GLY A 115 -4.09 -11.01 3.22
CA GLY A 115 -4.89 -9.91 3.74
C GLY A 115 -4.40 -8.53 3.37
N MET A 116 -3.39 -8.41 2.52
CA MET A 116 -2.80 -7.11 2.21
C MET A 116 -3.59 -6.40 1.12
N HIS A 117 -4.80 -6.01 1.46
CA HIS A 117 -5.63 -5.16 0.61
C HIS A 117 -6.67 -4.47 1.49
N THR A 118 -7.05 -3.26 1.10
CA THR A 118 -8.04 -2.49 1.84
C THR A 118 -8.77 -1.55 0.89
N PRO A 119 -10.07 -1.31 1.10
CA PRO A 119 -10.81 -0.39 0.25
C PRO A 119 -10.37 1.05 0.50
N PHE A 120 -10.47 1.87 -0.55
CA PHE A 120 -10.12 3.29 -0.48
C PHE A 120 -11.08 4.04 -1.39
N THR A 121 -11.69 5.12 -0.89
CA THR A 121 -12.72 5.86 -1.62
C THR A 121 -12.22 7.24 -1.98
N VAL A 122 -12.51 7.67 -3.20
CA VAL A 122 -12.20 9.03 -3.67
C VAL A 122 -13.52 9.71 -4.04
N SER A 123 -13.73 10.90 -3.52
CA SER A 123 -15.00 11.60 -3.72
C SER A 123 -14.86 12.94 -4.41
#